data_791aca252400a0c7402c0a1b210bdc94
#
_entry.id   791aca252400a0c7402c0a1b210bdc94
#
_cell.length_a   1.000
_cell.length_b   1.000
_cell.length_c   1.000
_cell.angle_alpha   90.00
_cell.angle_beta   90.00
_cell.angle_gamma   90.00
#
_symmetry.space_group_name_H-M   'P 1'
#
loop_
_entity.id
_entity.type
_entity.pdbx_description
1 polymer ?
#
loop_
_entity_poly.entity_id
_entity_poly.type
_entity_poly.pdbx_seq_one_letter_code
_entity_poly.pdbx_strand_id
1 'polypeptide(L)'
;MVEQIELLEPENYPDMGNYLRTFHDKVKTLMAQCRMKDSPIYFTRNQMIKKYVEAHLTDPELSLNETARIMHYTPAYFGKYFKEQFGCNFQKYVASRRIENAKKYLEKENGRLSVQEIALKCGFTNDVTFRRTFKMYVGVTPSQYEKEHAINHR
;
A
#
# COMPACT_ATOMS: atom_id res chain seq x y z
N MET A 1 20.82 10.44 -25.16
CA MET A 1 19.88 9.37 -24.67
C MET A 1 19.59 8.34 -25.76
N VAL A 2 19.49 8.74 -27.03
CA VAL A 2 19.23 7.83 -28.16
C VAL A 2 20.46 6.95 -28.47
N GLU A 3 21.69 7.50 -28.45
CA GLU A 3 22.93 6.74 -28.67
C GLU A 3 23.18 5.59 -27.69
N GLN A 4 22.63 5.63 -26.48
CA GLN A 4 22.77 4.53 -25.48
C GLN A 4 21.84 3.35 -25.72
N ILE A 5 20.80 3.53 -26.54
CA ILE A 5 19.83 2.47 -26.86
C ILE A 5 20.35 1.65 -28.06
N GLU A 6 20.98 2.28 -29.02
CA GLU A 6 21.57 1.59 -30.21
C GLU A 6 22.64 0.56 -29.83
N LEU A 7 23.34 0.75 -28.71
CA LEU A 7 24.30 -0.22 -28.21
C LEU A 7 23.67 -1.51 -27.61
N LEU A 8 22.36 -1.56 -27.52
CA LEU A 8 21.64 -2.73 -26.98
C LEU A 8 21.03 -3.63 -28.08
N GLU A 9 21.35 -3.36 -29.33
CA GLU A 9 20.93 -4.22 -30.45
C GLU A 9 21.61 -5.60 -30.34
N PRO A 10 20.85 -6.71 -30.45
CA PRO A 10 21.38 -8.07 -30.31
C PRO A 10 22.51 -8.39 -31.29
N GLU A 11 22.51 -7.75 -32.44
CA GLU A 11 23.49 -7.92 -33.52
C GLU A 11 24.91 -7.49 -33.13
N ASN A 12 25.05 -6.63 -32.12
CA ASN A 12 26.33 -6.19 -31.59
C ASN A 12 26.99 -7.18 -30.62
N TYR A 13 26.33 -8.30 -30.31
CA TYR A 13 26.79 -9.28 -29.33
C TYR A 13 26.77 -10.70 -29.93
N PRO A 14 27.91 -11.31 -30.16
CA PRO A 14 27.99 -12.67 -30.74
C PRO A 14 27.55 -13.75 -29.77
N ASP A 15 27.39 -13.42 -28.47
CA ASP A 15 26.97 -14.33 -27.42
C ASP A 15 25.78 -13.74 -26.66
N MET A 16 24.65 -14.44 -26.66
CA MET A 16 23.42 -14.07 -25.95
C MET A 16 23.64 -13.88 -24.45
N GLY A 17 24.54 -14.68 -23.86
CA GLY A 17 24.87 -14.53 -22.43
C GLY A 17 25.55 -13.20 -22.12
N ASN A 18 26.42 -12.74 -23.03
CA ASN A 18 27.11 -11.46 -22.90
C ASN A 18 26.14 -10.28 -23.15
N TYR A 19 25.24 -10.43 -24.13
CA TYR A 19 24.17 -9.48 -24.37
C TYR A 19 23.28 -9.27 -23.13
N LEU A 20 22.76 -10.35 -22.55
CA LEU A 20 21.91 -10.29 -21.37
C LEU A 20 22.61 -9.68 -20.15
N ARG A 21 23.89 -9.98 -19.97
CA ARG A 21 24.70 -9.41 -18.89
C ARG A 21 24.89 -7.90 -19.09
N THR A 22 25.27 -7.47 -20.29
CA THR A 22 25.46 -6.06 -20.64
C THR A 22 24.14 -5.29 -20.55
N PHE A 23 23.03 -5.89 -21.01
CA PHE A 23 21.68 -5.34 -20.87
C PHE A 23 21.33 -5.14 -19.39
N HIS A 24 21.55 -6.16 -18.58
CA HIS A 24 21.28 -6.12 -17.14
C HIS A 24 22.09 -5.02 -16.42
N ASP A 25 23.39 -4.92 -16.73
CA ASP A 25 24.27 -3.91 -16.12
C ASP A 25 23.92 -2.50 -16.58
N LYS A 26 23.52 -2.33 -17.84
CA LYS A 26 23.06 -1.05 -18.37
C LYS A 26 21.73 -0.63 -17.77
N VAL A 27 20.78 -1.56 -17.62
CA VAL A 27 19.52 -1.30 -16.92
C VAL A 27 19.78 -0.92 -15.46
N LYS A 28 20.67 -1.64 -14.75
CA LYS A 28 21.10 -1.25 -13.40
C LYS A 28 21.70 0.15 -13.33
N THR A 29 22.57 0.50 -14.26
CA THR A 29 23.22 1.81 -14.30
C THR A 29 22.22 2.91 -14.60
N LEU A 30 21.31 2.71 -15.56
CA LEU A 30 20.21 3.64 -15.85
C LEU A 30 19.26 3.79 -14.66
N MET A 31 18.97 2.70 -13.96
CA MET A 31 18.16 2.74 -12.73
C MET A 31 18.86 3.46 -11.58
N ALA A 32 20.18 3.38 -11.49
CA ALA A 32 20.99 4.08 -10.49
C ALA A 32 21.16 5.57 -10.81
N GLN A 33 21.30 5.93 -12.10
CA GLN A 33 21.41 7.31 -12.57
C GLN A 33 20.08 8.07 -12.49
N CYS A 34 18.97 7.39 -12.75
CA CYS A 34 17.67 7.91 -12.36
C CYS A 34 17.55 7.74 -10.84
N ARG A 35 17.59 8.82 -10.09
CA ARG A 35 17.04 8.88 -8.74
C ARG A 35 15.53 8.69 -8.87
N MET A 36 15.12 7.43 -9.14
CA MET A 36 13.78 7.11 -9.60
C MET A 36 12.70 7.34 -8.56
N LYS A 37 13.07 7.64 -7.31
CA LYS A 37 12.09 7.98 -6.25
C LYS A 37 11.32 9.26 -6.56
N ASP A 38 11.92 10.19 -7.33
CA ASP A 38 11.32 11.48 -7.71
C ASP A 38 10.80 11.49 -9.16
N SER A 39 10.84 10.37 -9.86
CA SER A 39 10.32 10.28 -11.23
C SER A 39 8.80 10.45 -11.27
N PRO A 40 8.24 11.21 -12.22
CA PRO A 40 6.80 11.31 -12.44
C PRO A 40 6.09 9.96 -12.57
N ILE A 41 6.76 8.94 -13.11
CA ILE A 41 6.24 7.58 -13.26
C ILE A 41 6.02 6.91 -11.90
N TYR A 42 6.97 7.04 -10.96
CA TYR A 42 6.83 6.50 -9.61
C TYR A 42 5.76 7.25 -8.80
N PHE A 43 5.74 8.56 -8.93
CA PHE A 43 4.70 9.39 -8.32
C PHE A 43 3.31 8.97 -8.80
N THR A 44 3.12 8.82 -10.11
CA THR A 44 1.84 8.36 -10.69
C THR A 44 1.49 6.94 -10.22
N ARG A 45 2.47 6.02 -10.19
CA ARG A 45 2.27 4.64 -9.75
C ARG A 45 1.88 4.55 -8.28
N ASN A 46 2.57 5.27 -7.41
CA ASN A 46 2.25 5.31 -5.98
C ASN A 46 0.86 5.90 -5.74
N GLN A 47 0.45 6.90 -6.54
CA GLN A 47 -0.91 7.44 -6.49
C GLN A 47 -1.96 6.41 -6.94
N MET A 48 -1.69 5.63 -7.99
CA MET A 48 -2.58 4.56 -8.44
C MET A 48 -2.76 3.50 -7.36
N ILE A 49 -1.66 3.06 -6.73
CA ILE A 49 -1.70 2.11 -5.62
C ILE A 49 -2.52 2.68 -4.45
N LYS A 50 -2.27 3.91 -4.04
CA LYS A 50 -3.05 4.58 -2.98
C LYS A 50 -4.53 4.62 -3.32
N LYS A 51 -4.89 5.10 -4.51
CA LYS A 51 -6.29 5.17 -4.96
C LYS A 51 -6.96 3.80 -4.95
N TYR A 52 -6.26 2.77 -5.43
CA TYR A 52 -6.79 1.41 -5.42
C TYR A 52 -7.05 0.92 -4.00
N VAL A 53 -6.07 1.05 -3.11
CA VAL A 53 -6.20 0.64 -1.70
C VAL A 53 -7.34 1.41 -1.01
N GLU A 54 -7.42 2.73 -1.17
CA GLU A 54 -8.49 3.55 -0.58
C GLU A 54 -9.88 3.13 -1.09
N ALA A 55 -10.01 2.84 -2.37
CA ALA A 55 -11.28 2.40 -2.96
C ALA A 55 -11.74 1.01 -2.45
N HIS A 56 -10.81 0.15 -2.03
CA HIS A 56 -11.09 -1.22 -1.58
C HIS A 56 -10.86 -1.43 -0.09
N LEU A 57 -10.70 -0.38 0.71
CA LEU A 57 -10.43 -0.49 2.16
C LEU A 57 -11.51 -1.27 2.92
N THR A 58 -12.76 -1.16 2.48
CA THR A 58 -13.91 -1.83 3.10
C THR A 58 -14.07 -3.29 2.68
N ASP A 59 -13.33 -3.72 1.67
CA ASP A 59 -13.30 -5.10 1.22
C ASP A 59 -12.40 -5.94 2.15
N PRO A 60 -12.94 -6.93 2.89
CA PRO A 60 -12.14 -7.78 3.76
C PRO A 60 -11.11 -8.64 3.00
N GLU A 61 -11.33 -8.91 1.70
CA GLU A 61 -10.43 -9.70 0.85
C GLU A 61 -9.26 -8.88 0.29
N LEU A 62 -9.22 -7.57 0.54
CA LEU A 62 -8.10 -6.72 0.12
C LEU A 62 -6.77 -7.26 0.65
N SER A 63 -5.95 -7.78 -0.23
CA SER A 63 -4.69 -8.42 0.10
C SER A 63 -3.53 -7.90 -0.76
N LEU A 64 -2.30 -8.13 -0.27
CA LEU A 64 -1.09 -7.85 -1.03
C LEU A 64 -1.07 -8.60 -2.36
N ASN A 65 -1.46 -9.89 -2.35
CA ASN A 65 -1.41 -10.74 -3.53
C ASN A 65 -2.36 -10.24 -4.61
N GLU A 66 -3.59 -9.91 -4.24
CA GLU A 66 -4.59 -9.39 -5.15
C GLU A 66 -4.19 -8.02 -5.71
N THR A 67 -3.72 -7.12 -4.86
CA THR A 67 -3.24 -5.80 -5.28
C THR A 67 -2.04 -5.93 -6.23
N ALA A 68 -1.09 -6.81 -5.93
CA ALA A 68 0.05 -7.08 -6.80
C ALA A 68 -0.41 -7.56 -8.18
N ARG A 69 -1.37 -8.49 -8.23
CA ARG A 69 -1.95 -9.01 -9.49
C ARG A 69 -2.57 -7.89 -10.32
N ILE A 70 -3.38 -7.03 -9.70
CA ILE A 70 -4.02 -5.89 -10.37
C ILE A 70 -2.98 -4.89 -10.90
N MET A 71 -1.90 -4.69 -10.16
CA MET A 71 -0.81 -3.80 -10.54
C MET A 71 0.22 -4.45 -11.48
N HIS A 72 -0.02 -5.69 -11.95
CA HIS A 72 0.85 -6.48 -12.83
C HIS A 72 2.24 -6.75 -12.23
N TYR A 73 2.29 -7.02 -10.92
CA TYR A 73 3.51 -7.38 -10.20
C TYR A 73 3.44 -8.80 -9.61
N THR A 74 4.62 -9.40 -9.41
CA THR A 74 4.70 -10.55 -8.51
C THR A 74 4.51 -10.09 -7.06
N PRO A 75 3.86 -10.90 -6.19
CA PRO A 75 3.67 -10.54 -4.78
C PRO A 75 4.97 -10.22 -4.04
N ALA A 76 6.04 -10.97 -4.31
CA ALA A 76 7.35 -10.75 -3.70
C ALA A 76 7.95 -9.38 -4.09
N TYR A 77 7.92 -9.03 -5.37
CA TYR A 77 8.37 -7.72 -5.83
C TYR A 77 7.51 -6.59 -5.27
N PHE A 78 6.18 -6.76 -5.35
CA PHE A 78 5.25 -5.74 -4.87
C PHE A 78 5.40 -5.48 -3.37
N GLY A 79 5.57 -6.53 -2.56
CA GLY A 79 5.79 -6.38 -1.12
C GLY A 79 7.05 -5.57 -0.78
N LYS A 80 8.16 -5.84 -1.48
CA LYS A 80 9.40 -5.08 -1.34
C LYS A 80 9.23 -3.64 -1.80
N TYR A 81 8.70 -3.44 -3.01
CA TYR A 81 8.40 -2.13 -3.57
C TYR A 81 7.51 -1.29 -2.64
N PHE A 82 6.41 -1.89 -2.16
CA PHE A 82 5.48 -1.22 -1.27
C PHE A 82 6.16 -0.74 0.02
N LYS A 83 6.94 -1.62 0.66
CA LYS A 83 7.68 -1.27 1.88
C LYS A 83 8.67 -0.13 1.65
N GLU A 84 9.38 -0.12 0.52
CA GLU A 84 10.33 0.93 0.16
C GLU A 84 9.65 2.28 -0.13
N GLN A 85 8.48 2.26 -0.80
CA GLN A 85 7.78 3.48 -1.20
C GLN A 85 6.87 4.05 -0.11
N PHE A 86 6.28 3.20 0.73
CA PHE A 86 5.30 3.61 1.76
C PHE A 86 5.84 3.52 3.20
N GLY A 87 7.08 3.07 3.39
CA GLY A 87 7.76 3.00 4.69
C GLY A 87 7.27 1.86 5.60
N CYS A 88 6.25 1.11 5.21
CA CYS A 88 5.71 0.00 5.97
C CYS A 88 5.17 -1.10 5.05
N ASN A 89 4.95 -2.30 5.58
CA ASN A 89 4.35 -3.36 4.79
C ASN A 89 2.88 -3.08 4.48
N PHE A 90 2.37 -3.71 3.40
CA PHE A 90 1.01 -3.54 2.89
C PHE A 90 -0.08 -3.74 3.97
N GLN A 91 0.04 -4.80 4.76
CA GLN A 91 -0.96 -5.11 5.79
C GLN A 91 -1.01 -4.05 6.90
N LYS A 92 0.16 -3.54 7.34
CA LYS A 92 0.22 -2.43 8.30
C LYS A 92 -0.41 -1.17 7.72
N TYR A 93 -0.15 -0.88 6.45
CA TYR A 93 -0.74 0.27 5.77
C TYR A 93 -2.26 0.16 5.73
N VAL A 94 -2.81 -0.95 5.22
CA VAL A 94 -4.26 -1.18 5.16
C VAL A 94 -4.89 -1.11 6.56
N ALA A 95 -4.26 -1.77 7.55
CA ALA A 95 -4.77 -1.72 8.92
C ALA A 95 -4.82 -0.28 9.47
N SER A 96 -3.78 0.51 9.28
CA SER A 96 -3.76 1.91 9.74
C SER A 96 -4.86 2.75 9.07
N ARG A 97 -5.07 2.56 7.75
CA ARG A 97 -6.14 3.30 7.02
C ARG A 97 -7.53 2.88 7.46
N ARG A 98 -7.75 1.58 7.72
CA ARG A 98 -9.01 1.08 8.28
C ARG A 98 -9.28 1.66 9.67
N ILE A 99 -8.26 1.77 10.52
CA ILE A 99 -8.39 2.38 11.86
C ILE A 99 -8.69 3.88 11.76
N GLU A 100 -8.06 4.61 10.85
CA GLU A 100 -8.41 6.03 10.61
C GLU A 100 -9.87 6.21 10.17
N ASN A 101 -10.39 5.32 9.33
CA ASN A 101 -11.80 5.33 8.98
C ASN A 101 -12.71 4.97 10.18
N ALA A 102 -12.30 4.01 11.00
CA ALA A 102 -13.07 3.63 12.20
C ALA A 102 -13.15 4.80 13.19
N LYS A 103 -12.10 5.56 13.39
CA LYS A 103 -12.13 6.78 14.24
C LYS A 103 -13.20 7.74 13.76
N LYS A 104 -13.27 8.01 12.46
CA LYS A 104 -14.29 8.89 11.87
C LYS A 104 -15.72 8.40 12.12
N TYR A 105 -15.94 7.06 12.03
CA TYR A 105 -17.25 6.49 12.36
C TYR A 105 -17.60 6.66 13.84
N LEU A 106 -16.64 6.35 14.74
CA LEU A 106 -16.85 6.48 16.19
C LEU A 106 -17.16 7.93 16.58
N GLU A 107 -16.50 8.89 15.97
CA GLU A 107 -16.74 10.33 16.22
C GLU A 107 -18.08 10.82 15.65
N LYS A 108 -18.43 10.39 14.43
CA LYS A 108 -19.61 10.87 13.71
C LYS A 108 -20.92 10.22 14.18
N GLU A 109 -20.89 8.92 14.39
CA GLU A 109 -22.11 8.14 14.65
C GLU A 109 -22.54 8.23 16.12
N ASN A 110 -21.66 8.60 17.04
CA ASN A 110 -21.95 8.91 18.45
C ASN A 110 -22.88 7.88 19.11
N GLY A 111 -22.51 6.61 18.99
CA GLY A 111 -23.26 5.48 19.56
C GLY A 111 -24.42 4.94 18.71
N ARG A 112 -24.66 5.47 17.51
CA ARG A 112 -25.71 4.95 16.60
C ARG A 112 -25.35 3.62 15.96
N LEU A 113 -24.05 3.35 15.77
CA LEU A 113 -23.54 2.09 15.27
C LEU A 113 -22.82 1.34 16.37
N SER A 114 -23.04 0.04 16.44
CA SER A 114 -22.26 -0.84 17.32
C SER A 114 -20.81 -0.93 16.86
N VAL A 115 -19.90 -1.25 17.78
CA VAL A 115 -18.49 -1.48 17.46
C VAL A 115 -18.31 -2.59 16.42
N GLN A 116 -19.19 -3.60 16.42
CA GLN A 116 -19.19 -4.67 15.43
C GLN A 116 -19.56 -4.17 14.02
N GLU A 117 -20.60 -3.33 13.91
CA GLU A 117 -21.00 -2.73 12.64
C GLU A 117 -19.90 -1.82 12.08
N ILE A 118 -19.25 -1.04 12.94
CA ILE A 118 -18.11 -0.21 12.54
C ILE A 118 -16.96 -1.07 12.05
N ALA A 119 -16.64 -2.18 12.72
CA ALA A 119 -15.60 -3.11 12.28
C ALA A 119 -15.87 -3.63 10.85
N LEU A 120 -17.09 -4.10 10.58
CA LEU A 120 -17.49 -4.60 9.27
C LEU A 120 -17.44 -3.50 8.20
N LYS A 121 -17.95 -2.30 8.50
CA LYS A 121 -17.91 -1.14 7.60
C LYS A 121 -16.46 -0.71 7.26
N CYS A 122 -15.51 -0.99 8.14
CA CYS A 122 -14.09 -0.71 7.92
C CYS A 122 -13.32 -1.87 7.28
N GLY A 123 -13.98 -2.95 6.88
CA GLY A 123 -13.36 -4.08 6.19
C GLY A 123 -12.69 -5.10 7.10
N PHE A 124 -13.00 -5.11 8.41
CA PHE A 124 -12.56 -6.18 9.31
C PHE A 124 -13.53 -7.36 9.23
N THR A 125 -13.01 -8.58 9.21
CA THR A 125 -13.81 -9.80 9.16
C THR A 125 -14.54 -10.10 10.47
N ASN A 126 -14.00 -9.59 11.61
CA ASN A 126 -14.61 -9.76 12.93
C ASN A 126 -14.20 -8.63 13.87
N ASP A 127 -15.01 -8.43 14.90
CA ASP A 127 -14.81 -7.37 15.90
C ASP A 127 -13.63 -7.62 16.85
N VAL A 128 -13.25 -8.88 17.08
CA VAL A 128 -12.12 -9.23 17.95
C VAL A 128 -10.81 -8.72 17.34
N THR A 129 -10.59 -9.02 16.05
CA THR A 129 -9.42 -8.52 15.30
C THR A 129 -9.44 -6.99 15.23
N PHE A 130 -10.60 -6.40 14.99
CA PHE A 130 -10.77 -4.95 15.00
C PHE A 130 -10.38 -4.32 16.33
N ARG A 131 -10.96 -4.77 17.45
CA ARG A 131 -10.67 -4.22 18.80
C ARG A 131 -9.19 -4.30 19.15
N ARG A 132 -8.57 -5.44 18.85
CA ARG A 132 -7.12 -5.64 19.07
C ARG A 132 -6.30 -4.67 18.23
N THR A 133 -6.61 -4.56 16.94
CA THR A 133 -5.90 -3.68 16.01
C THR A 133 -6.12 -2.22 16.40
N PHE A 134 -7.34 -1.82 16.71
CA PHE A 134 -7.66 -0.46 17.13
C PHE A 134 -6.86 -0.07 18.39
N LYS A 135 -6.88 -0.90 19.43
CA LYS A 135 -6.11 -0.65 20.66
C LYS A 135 -4.61 -0.56 20.38
N MET A 136 -4.08 -1.38 19.47
CA MET A 136 -2.67 -1.35 19.10
C MET A 136 -2.27 -0.02 18.42
N TYR A 137 -3.13 0.55 17.58
CA TYR A 137 -2.83 1.78 16.83
C TYR A 137 -3.20 3.05 17.60
N VAL A 138 -4.24 3.02 18.43
CA VAL A 138 -4.81 4.21 19.11
C VAL A 138 -4.44 4.27 20.60
N GLY A 139 -4.08 3.12 21.19
CA GLY A 139 -3.74 3.01 22.63
C GLY A 139 -4.91 2.68 23.52
N VAL A 140 -6.15 3.00 23.10
CA VAL A 140 -7.40 2.73 23.84
C VAL A 140 -8.36 1.86 23.04
N THR A 141 -9.36 1.29 23.70
CA THR A 141 -10.39 0.51 23.00
C THR A 141 -11.35 1.40 22.22
N PRO A 142 -12.02 0.87 21.16
CA PRO A 142 -13.01 1.64 20.40
C PRO A 142 -14.07 2.29 21.28
N SER A 143 -14.60 1.56 22.28
CA SER A 143 -15.64 2.08 23.19
C SER A 143 -15.12 3.16 24.13
N GLN A 144 -13.85 3.10 24.52
CA GLN A 144 -13.22 4.17 25.31
C GLN A 144 -13.02 5.41 24.44
N TYR A 145 -12.50 5.22 23.23
CA TYR A 145 -12.32 6.28 22.26
C TYR A 145 -13.62 7.03 21.95
N GLU A 146 -14.70 6.29 21.71
CA GLU A 146 -16.02 6.85 21.44
C GLU A 146 -16.52 7.70 22.62
N LYS A 147 -16.42 7.22 23.86
CA LYS A 147 -16.81 7.96 25.07
C LYS A 147 -16.02 9.26 25.25
N GLU A 148 -14.72 9.22 25.03
CA GLU A 148 -13.84 10.39 25.15
C GLU A 148 -14.20 11.48 24.13
N HIS A 149 -14.60 11.09 22.92
CA HIS A 149 -14.93 12.03 21.83
C HIS A 149 -16.41 12.46 21.83
N ALA A 150 -17.32 11.65 22.38
CA ALA A 150 -18.72 12.02 22.54
C ALA A 150 -18.91 13.20 23.52
N ILE A 151 -18.01 13.38 24.48
CA ILE A 151 -18.08 14.46 25.48
C ILE A 151 -17.70 15.81 24.86
N ASN A 152 -16.91 15.82 23.82
CA ASN A 152 -16.41 17.06 23.17
C ASN A 152 -17.37 17.67 22.14
N HIS A 153 -18.54 17.06 21.91
CA HIS A 153 -19.58 17.53 20.96
C HIS A 153 -20.90 17.97 21.64
N ARG A 154 -20.84 18.29 22.95
CA ARG A 154 -21.98 18.91 23.65
C ARG A 154 -21.79 20.40 23.90
#